data_ecc1e3b6b364a95a89b408c431b8ac54
#
_entry.id   ecc1e3b6b364a95a89b408c431b8ac54
#
_cell.length_a   1.000
_cell.length_b   1.000
_cell.length_c   1.000
_cell.angle_alpha   90.00
_cell.angle_beta   90.00
_cell.angle_gamma   90.00
#
_symmetry.space_group_name_H-M   'P 1'
#
loop_
_entity.id
_entity.type
_entity.pdbx_description
1 polymer ?
#
loop_
_entity_poly.entity_id
_entity_poly.type
_entity_poly.pdbx_seq_one_letter_code
_entity_poly.pdbx_strand_id
1 'polypeptide(L)'
;LGWSRGLGDVYKRQEYRWGILLAPQKEGRTIPFGDHIGEPVWQEVPGEYRSMLRRLIVIQGDTEPASIEQQRFLGSTAPSLYDMRNLFQVNVEEGRHLWAMVYLLQKYFGSDGREEANELLKRQSGSEDAPRMLGAFNESTPEWLSFFMFTAFTDRDGKMQLEALAQSGFDPLSRTCRFMLTEEAHHMFVGENGVRRVIKKTCEMMNKAGIS
;
A
#
# COMPACT_ATOMS: atom_id res chain seq x y z
N LEU A 1 1.46 38.26 -10.17
CA LEU A 1 2.01 36.92 -10.04
C LEU A 1 1.51 36.27 -8.75
N GLY A 2 0.20 35.96 -8.72
CA GLY A 2 -0.45 35.24 -7.64
C GLY A 2 -0.57 33.74 -7.97
N TRP A 3 0.55 33.02 -7.99
CA TRP A 3 0.54 31.56 -8.10
C TRP A 3 0.50 30.95 -6.71
N SER A 4 -0.70 30.50 -6.34
CA SER A 4 -0.96 29.32 -5.56
C SER A 4 -0.54 29.26 -4.10
N ARG A 5 -1.37 29.79 -3.22
CA ARG A 5 -1.39 29.31 -1.82
C ARG A 5 -1.99 27.90 -1.68
N GLY A 6 -2.71 27.38 -2.70
CA GLY A 6 -3.34 26.06 -2.67
C GLY A 6 -2.45 24.89 -3.14
N LEU A 7 -1.55 25.13 -4.11
CA LEU A 7 -0.64 24.08 -4.60
C LEU A 7 0.58 23.89 -3.68
N GLY A 8 0.98 24.91 -2.92
CA GLY A 8 2.11 24.84 -1.99
C GLY A 8 1.90 23.84 -0.83
N ASP A 9 0.67 23.65 -0.38
CA ASP A 9 0.38 22.70 0.71
C ASP A 9 0.30 21.26 0.21
N VAL A 10 -0.15 21.02 -1.03
CA VAL A 10 -0.13 19.71 -1.66
C VAL A 10 1.31 19.29 -1.96
N TYR A 11 2.16 20.20 -2.45
CA TYR A 11 3.58 19.91 -2.70
C TYR A 11 4.42 19.78 -1.43
N LYS A 12 4.08 20.43 -0.34
CA LYS A 12 4.79 20.28 0.95
C LYS A 12 4.55 18.93 1.61
N ARG A 13 3.52 18.19 1.23
CA ARG A 13 3.25 16.83 1.71
C ARG A 13 3.95 15.75 0.88
N GLN A 14 4.53 16.09 -0.27
CA GLN A 14 5.24 15.19 -1.17
C GLN A 14 6.76 15.12 -0.87
N GLU A 15 7.15 15.12 0.39
CA GLU A 15 8.51 14.76 0.74
C GLU A 15 8.69 13.26 0.51
N TYR A 16 9.55 12.88 -0.44
CA TYR A 16 9.99 11.50 -0.60
C TYR A 16 10.68 11.06 0.68
N ARG A 17 9.97 10.32 1.50
CA ARG A 17 10.53 9.76 2.73
C ARG A 17 11.09 8.38 2.42
N TRP A 18 12.38 8.23 2.57
CA TRP A 18 13.05 6.95 2.48
C TRP A 18 13.10 6.31 3.86
N GLY A 19 12.93 4.96 3.90
CA GLY A 19 13.07 4.18 5.11
C GLY A 19 11.75 3.69 5.69
N ILE A 20 11.89 2.86 6.71
CA ILE A 20 10.77 2.26 7.43
C ILE A 20 10.22 3.27 8.42
N LEU A 21 8.95 3.58 8.31
CA LEU A 21 8.27 4.56 9.15
C LEU A 21 7.12 3.87 9.90
N LEU A 22 7.06 4.13 11.19
CA LEU A 22 5.99 3.70 12.06
C LEU A 22 5.31 4.93 12.67
N ALA A 23 3.99 4.89 12.83
CA ALA A 23 3.27 5.92 13.55
C ALA A 23 3.79 6.05 14.99
N PRO A 24 3.70 7.23 15.62
CA PRO A 24 4.10 7.41 17.01
C PRO A 24 3.38 6.44 17.95
N GLN A 25 4.10 5.97 18.97
CA GLN A 25 3.49 5.20 20.05
C GLN A 25 2.47 6.05 20.78
N LYS A 26 1.31 5.47 21.09
CA LYS A 26 0.27 6.10 21.91
C LYS A 26 0.40 5.59 23.34
N GLU A 27 0.69 6.48 24.27
CA GLU A 27 0.74 6.16 25.69
C GLU A 27 -0.62 5.66 26.15
N GLY A 28 -0.63 4.64 27.01
CA GLY A 28 -1.86 4.06 27.56
C GLY A 28 -2.75 3.31 26.56
N ARG A 29 -2.26 3.02 25.35
CA ARG A 29 -3.01 2.21 24.38
C ARG A 29 -3.26 0.81 24.92
N THR A 30 -4.51 0.37 24.85
CA THR A 30 -4.95 -0.98 25.22
C THR A 30 -5.43 -1.76 23.99
N ILE A 31 -5.51 -3.09 24.14
CA ILE A 31 -6.04 -4.00 23.12
C ILE A 31 -7.56 -3.79 23.04
N PRO A 32 -8.11 -3.52 21.84
CA PRO A 32 -9.49 -3.09 21.71
C PRO A 32 -10.51 -4.24 21.57
N PHE A 33 -10.06 -5.49 21.37
CA PHE A 33 -10.94 -6.63 21.13
C PHE A 33 -10.26 -7.98 21.46
N GLY A 34 -11.04 -9.06 21.45
CA GLY A 34 -10.60 -10.42 21.72
C GLY A 34 -10.42 -10.74 23.20
N ASP A 35 -9.75 -11.84 23.49
CA ASP A 35 -9.61 -12.37 24.85
C ASP A 35 -8.78 -11.47 25.78
N HIS A 36 -7.97 -10.60 25.21
CA HIS A 36 -7.09 -9.65 25.91
C HIS A 36 -7.61 -8.20 25.90
N ILE A 37 -8.91 -8.03 25.67
CA ILE A 37 -9.51 -6.68 25.63
C ILE A 37 -9.21 -5.89 26.93
N GLY A 38 -8.73 -4.65 26.77
CA GLY A 38 -8.38 -3.77 27.88
C GLY A 38 -6.97 -3.94 28.43
N GLU A 39 -6.27 -5.01 28.09
CA GLU A 39 -4.87 -5.20 28.48
C GLU A 39 -3.93 -4.23 27.71
N PRO A 40 -2.75 -3.90 28.26
CA PRO A 40 -1.75 -3.13 27.54
C PRO A 40 -1.33 -3.82 26.25
N VAL A 41 -1.09 -3.03 25.19
CA VAL A 41 -0.60 -3.56 23.91
C VAL A 41 0.78 -4.20 24.03
N TRP A 42 1.02 -5.24 23.26
CA TRP A 42 2.26 -5.98 23.25
C TRP A 42 3.34 -5.29 22.42
N GLN A 43 4.52 -5.10 22.98
CA GLN A 43 5.70 -4.60 22.27
C GLN A 43 6.52 -5.73 21.63
N GLU A 44 6.37 -6.96 22.12
CA GLU A 44 6.95 -8.18 21.59
C GLU A 44 5.82 -9.12 21.10
N VAL A 45 6.17 -10.09 20.27
CA VAL A 45 5.20 -11.05 19.73
C VAL A 45 4.79 -12.05 20.82
N PRO A 46 3.51 -12.09 21.22
CA PRO A 46 3.05 -13.09 22.17
C PRO A 46 3.10 -14.49 21.52
N GLY A 47 3.58 -15.48 22.30
CA GLY A 47 3.84 -16.83 21.79
C GLY A 47 2.62 -17.50 21.15
N GLU A 48 1.47 -17.34 21.77
CA GLU A 48 0.19 -17.92 21.32
C GLU A 48 -0.29 -17.36 19.97
N TYR A 49 0.01 -16.10 19.66
CA TYR A 49 -0.37 -15.44 18.39
C TYR A 49 0.77 -15.41 17.35
N ARG A 50 1.94 -15.97 17.68
CA ARG A 50 3.14 -15.87 16.85
C ARG A 50 2.92 -16.33 15.40
N SER A 51 2.36 -17.51 15.22
CA SER A 51 2.14 -18.08 13.88
C SER A 51 1.10 -17.29 13.09
N MET A 52 0.03 -16.84 13.76
CA MET A 52 -1.01 -16.03 13.11
C MET A 52 -0.48 -14.67 12.68
N LEU A 53 0.20 -13.95 13.58
CA LEU A 53 0.78 -12.63 13.28
C LEU A 53 1.81 -12.71 12.17
N ARG A 54 2.70 -13.72 12.18
CA ARG A 54 3.67 -13.94 11.11
C ARG A 54 2.98 -14.11 9.77
N ARG A 55 1.97 -14.98 9.69
CA ARG A 55 1.21 -15.22 8.47
C ARG A 55 0.51 -13.95 7.95
N LEU A 56 -0.12 -13.19 8.83
CA LEU A 56 -0.77 -11.92 8.45
C LEU A 56 0.23 -10.91 7.89
N ILE A 57 1.41 -10.78 8.50
CA ILE A 57 2.46 -9.88 8.05
C ILE A 57 3.02 -10.33 6.68
N VAL A 58 3.20 -11.63 6.47
CA VAL A 58 3.65 -12.18 5.18
C VAL A 58 2.62 -11.92 4.08
N ILE A 59 1.34 -12.18 4.34
CA ILE A 59 0.26 -11.95 3.36
C ILE A 59 0.20 -10.46 3.00
N GLN A 60 0.20 -9.56 4.00
CA GLN A 60 0.20 -8.13 3.74
C GLN A 60 1.45 -7.70 2.96
N GLY A 61 2.63 -8.16 3.35
CA GLY A 61 3.88 -7.81 2.67
C GLY A 61 3.97 -8.33 1.23
N ASP A 62 3.26 -9.41 0.88
CA ASP A 62 3.24 -9.96 -0.47
C ASP A 62 2.40 -9.13 -1.45
N THR A 63 1.42 -8.40 -0.95
CA THR A 63 0.55 -7.54 -1.79
C THR A 63 1.22 -6.23 -2.20
N GLU A 64 2.01 -5.65 -1.32
CA GLU A 64 2.60 -4.31 -1.50
C GLU A 64 3.49 -4.16 -2.76
N PRO A 65 4.47 -5.05 -3.03
CA PRO A 65 5.33 -4.88 -4.21
C PRO A 65 4.64 -5.29 -5.51
N ALA A 66 3.51 -5.98 -5.45
CA ALA A 66 2.82 -6.44 -6.63
C ALA A 66 2.39 -5.28 -7.55
N SER A 67 1.86 -4.21 -6.97
CA SER A 67 1.49 -2.99 -7.70
C SER A 67 2.69 -2.39 -8.43
N ILE A 68 3.84 -2.28 -7.78
CA ILE A 68 5.09 -1.76 -8.37
C ILE A 68 5.51 -2.60 -9.58
N GLU A 69 5.52 -3.91 -9.40
CA GLU A 69 5.96 -4.86 -10.43
C GLU A 69 5.04 -4.88 -11.63
N GLN A 70 3.72 -4.81 -11.41
CA GLN A 70 2.71 -4.77 -12.45
C GLN A 70 2.71 -3.44 -13.23
N GLN A 71 3.00 -2.33 -12.56
CA GLN A 71 2.81 -0.97 -13.07
C GLN A 71 4.10 -0.30 -13.55
N ARG A 72 5.26 -0.89 -13.29
CA ARG A 72 6.59 -0.28 -13.53
C ARG A 72 6.83 0.29 -14.93
N PHE A 73 6.19 -0.25 -15.94
CA PHE A 73 6.37 0.18 -17.34
C PHE A 73 5.45 1.33 -17.77
N LEU A 74 4.42 1.65 -16.97
CA LEU A 74 3.44 2.69 -17.31
C LEU A 74 4.07 4.10 -17.38
N GLY A 75 5.16 4.32 -16.68
CA GLY A 75 5.86 5.60 -16.71
C GLY A 75 6.29 6.06 -18.11
N SER A 76 6.58 5.10 -19.02
CA SER A 76 6.95 5.40 -20.40
C SER A 76 5.78 5.89 -21.27
N THR A 77 4.55 5.63 -20.87
CA THR A 77 3.31 5.99 -21.59
C THR A 77 2.45 6.98 -20.81
N ALA A 78 3.03 7.68 -19.83
CA ALA A 78 2.29 8.57 -18.97
C ALA A 78 1.53 9.66 -19.75
N PRO A 79 0.20 9.81 -19.48
CA PRO A 79 -0.62 10.82 -20.14
C PRO A 79 -0.15 12.26 -19.86
N SER A 80 0.50 12.45 -18.71
CA SER A 80 1.06 13.73 -18.28
C SER A 80 2.20 13.54 -17.28
N LEU A 81 3.01 14.59 -17.09
CA LEU A 81 4.03 14.61 -16.02
C LEU A 81 3.40 14.49 -14.62
N TYR A 82 2.17 14.94 -14.46
CA TYR A 82 1.43 14.79 -13.22
C TYR A 82 1.12 13.30 -12.92
N ASP A 83 0.63 12.57 -13.93
CA ASP A 83 0.34 11.14 -13.81
C ASP A 83 1.61 10.33 -13.54
N MET A 84 2.69 10.65 -14.25
CA MET A 84 3.99 10.00 -14.04
C MET A 84 4.51 10.21 -12.60
N ARG A 85 4.39 11.41 -12.05
CA ARG A 85 4.78 11.69 -10.65
C ARG A 85 3.94 10.90 -9.66
N ASN A 86 2.62 10.83 -9.87
CA ASN A 86 1.73 10.05 -9.00
C ASN A 86 2.08 8.57 -9.06
N LEU A 87 2.34 7.99 -10.24
CA LEU A 87 2.78 6.61 -10.37
C LEU A 87 4.05 6.34 -9.57
N PHE A 88 5.07 7.19 -9.71
CA PHE A 88 6.32 7.01 -8.99
C PHE A 88 6.15 7.18 -7.47
N GLN A 89 5.30 8.09 -7.05
CA GLN A 89 5.03 8.27 -5.62
C GLN A 89 4.34 7.06 -5.04
N VAL A 90 3.27 6.54 -5.67
CA VAL A 90 2.59 5.31 -5.28
C VAL A 90 3.60 4.16 -5.18
N ASN A 91 4.42 3.95 -6.22
CA ASN A 91 5.40 2.88 -6.24
C ASN A 91 6.45 2.98 -5.11
N VAL A 92 6.86 4.19 -4.74
CA VAL A 92 7.80 4.40 -3.62
C VAL A 92 7.12 4.10 -2.28
N GLU A 93 5.87 4.49 -2.12
CA GLU A 93 5.06 4.26 -0.93
C GLU A 93 4.81 2.76 -0.73
N GLU A 94 4.41 2.04 -1.76
CA GLU A 94 4.25 0.57 -1.76
C GLU A 94 5.56 -0.17 -1.46
N GLY A 95 6.66 0.26 -2.05
CA GLY A 95 7.98 -0.31 -1.73
C GLY A 95 8.37 -0.11 -0.27
N ARG A 96 7.99 1.01 0.33
CA ARG A 96 8.21 1.29 1.76
C ARG A 96 7.32 0.40 2.64
N HIS A 97 6.07 0.15 2.23
CA HIS A 97 5.16 -0.77 2.90
C HIS A 97 5.73 -2.19 2.95
N LEU A 98 6.22 -2.72 1.82
CA LEU A 98 6.93 -4.00 1.79
C LEU A 98 8.06 -4.04 2.81
N TRP A 99 8.95 -3.05 2.79
CA TRP A 99 10.11 -3.03 3.69
C TRP A 99 9.71 -2.90 5.16
N ALA A 100 8.59 -2.27 5.46
CA ALA A 100 8.05 -2.22 6.81
C ALA A 100 7.60 -3.62 7.29
N MET A 101 6.96 -4.42 6.43
CA MET A 101 6.59 -5.80 6.75
C MET A 101 7.84 -6.70 6.89
N VAL A 102 8.83 -6.57 6.00
CA VAL A 102 10.13 -7.24 6.11
C VAL A 102 10.82 -6.91 7.45
N TYR A 103 10.82 -5.65 7.85
CA TYR A 103 11.38 -5.22 9.13
C TYR A 103 10.68 -5.90 10.32
N LEU A 104 9.35 -5.95 10.33
CA LEU A 104 8.61 -6.63 11.39
C LEU A 104 8.99 -8.11 11.48
N LEU A 105 9.05 -8.80 10.35
CA LEU A 105 9.45 -10.21 10.28
C LEU A 105 10.86 -10.44 10.83
N GLN A 106 11.82 -9.64 10.36
CA GLN A 106 13.22 -9.79 10.76
C GLN A 106 13.46 -9.45 12.23
N LYS A 107 12.79 -8.42 12.74
CA LYS A 107 13.03 -7.92 14.08
C LYS A 107 12.35 -8.77 15.16
N TYR A 108 11.13 -9.24 14.93
CA TYR A 108 10.30 -9.79 15.99
C TYR A 108 10.07 -11.30 15.89
N PHE A 109 10.42 -11.94 14.78
CA PHE A 109 10.11 -13.36 14.56
C PHE A 109 11.34 -14.28 14.48
N GLY A 110 12.54 -13.78 14.75
CA GLY A 110 13.76 -14.57 14.80
C GLY A 110 14.14 -15.24 13.48
N SER A 111 14.58 -16.51 13.51
CA SER A 111 14.97 -17.28 12.32
C SER A 111 13.82 -17.41 11.34
N ASP A 112 12.66 -17.84 11.83
CA ASP A 112 11.47 -18.05 11.01
C ASP A 112 11.05 -16.77 10.26
N GLY A 113 11.13 -15.61 10.96
CA GLY A 113 10.82 -14.32 10.35
C GLY A 113 11.84 -13.93 9.27
N ARG A 114 13.11 -14.27 9.44
CA ARG A 114 14.13 -14.03 8.41
C ARG A 114 13.92 -14.91 7.18
N GLU A 115 13.54 -16.16 7.38
CA GLU A 115 13.22 -17.09 6.27
C GLU A 115 12.02 -16.59 5.48
N GLU A 116 10.92 -16.22 6.16
CA GLU A 116 9.73 -15.64 5.51
C GLU A 116 10.03 -14.32 4.78
N ALA A 117 10.83 -13.45 5.37
CA ALA A 117 11.25 -12.20 4.74
C ALA A 117 12.07 -12.44 3.46
N ASN A 118 12.98 -13.43 3.49
CA ASN A 118 13.75 -13.81 2.32
C ASN A 118 12.88 -14.39 1.22
N GLU A 119 11.92 -15.25 1.56
CA GLU A 119 10.97 -15.81 0.58
C GLU A 119 10.05 -14.72 0.01
N LEU A 120 9.59 -13.78 0.84
CA LEU A 120 8.81 -12.64 0.41
C LEU A 120 9.54 -11.77 -0.62
N LEU A 121 10.85 -11.53 -0.41
CA LEU A 121 11.70 -10.73 -1.31
C LEU A 121 12.09 -11.47 -2.60
N LYS A 122 12.00 -12.80 -2.63
CA LYS A 122 12.22 -13.59 -3.86
C LYS A 122 11.02 -13.61 -4.79
N ARG A 123 9.80 -13.43 -4.26
CA ARG A 123 8.59 -13.44 -5.06
C ARG A 123 8.55 -12.28 -6.03
N GLN A 124 8.02 -12.55 -7.23
CA GLN A 124 7.86 -11.54 -8.27
C GLN A 124 6.53 -11.77 -9.00
N SER A 125 5.83 -10.69 -9.29
CA SER A 125 4.60 -10.72 -10.07
C SER A 125 4.84 -11.37 -11.44
N GLY A 126 4.05 -12.40 -11.76
CA GLY A 126 4.13 -13.14 -13.01
C GLY A 126 5.33 -14.08 -13.14
N SER A 127 6.10 -14.32 -12.06
CA SER A 127 7.17 -15.34 -12.07
C SER A 127 6.60 -16.74 -12.11
N GLU A 128 7.20 -17.63 -12.90
CA GLU A 128 6.84 -19.05 -12.93
C GLU A 128 7.35 -19.80 -11.67
N ASP A 129 8.52 -19.42 -11.16
CA ASP A 129 9.18 -20.10 -10.04
C ASP A 129 8.74 -19.57 -8.67
N ALA A 130 8.51 -18.27 -8.56
CA ALA A 130 8.19 -17.60 -7.30
C ALA A 130 7.12 -16.51 -7.50
N PRO A 131 5.88 -16.87 -7.86
CA PRO A 131 4.81 -15.91 -8.09
C PRO A 131 4.33 -15.27 -6.77
N ARG A 132 3.62 -14.16 -6.87
CA ARG A 132 2.88 -13.58 -5.75
C ARG A 132 1.78 -14.54 -5.30
N MET A 133 1.45 -14.53 -4.00
CA MET A 133 0.53 -15.49 -3.37
C MET A 133 -0.88 -15.41 -3.94
N LEU A 134 -1.36 -14.21 -4.27
CA LEU A 134 -2.67 -14.00 -4.87
C LEU A 134 -2.55 -13.92 -6.40
N GLY A 135 -3.37 -14.69 -7.12
CA GLY A 135 -3.34 -14.79 -8.57
C GLY A 135 -3.46 -13.44 -9.28
N ALA A 136 -4.35 -12.56 -8.78
CA ALA A 136 -4.55 -11.22 -9.34
C ALA A 136 -3.27 -10.37 -9.35
N PHE A 137 -2.36 -10.57 -8.42
CA PHE A 137 -1.09 -9.86 -8.35
C PHE A 137 0.00 -10.41 -9.29
N ASN A 138 -0.31 -11.44 -10.07
CA ASN A 138 0.56 -11.95 -11.12
C ASN A 138 0.13 -11.49 -12.52
N GLU A 139 -0.99 -10.83 -12.63
CA GLU A 139 -1.48 -10.26 -13.89
C GLU A 139 -0.76 -8.96 -14.23
N SER A 140 -0.66 -8.65 -15.52
CA SER A 140 -0.06 -7.39 -15.96
C SER A 140 -1.03 -6.22 -15.86
N THR A 141 -0.52 -5.03 -15.58
CA THR A 141 -1.26 -3.76 -15.66
C THR A 141 -0.76 -2.98 -16.88
N PRO A 142 -1.31 -3.25 -18.09
CA PRO A 142 -0.70 -2.77 -19.32
C PRO A 142 -1.04 -1.31 -19.66
N GLU A 143 -2.03 -0.73 -19.00
CA GLU A 143 -2.57 0.58 -19.36
C GLU A 143 -2.97 1.44 -18.17
N TRP A 144 -3.06 2.74 -18.38
CA TRP A 144 -3.35 3.72 -17.34
C TRP A 144 -4.74 3.59 -16.72
N LEU A 145 -5.74 3.13 -17.47
CA LEU A 145 -7.06 2.86 -16.88
C LEU A 145 -6.98 1.74 -15.86
N SER A 146 -6.25 0.66 -16.17
CA SER A 146 -6.01 -0.45 -15.23
C SER A 146 -5.31 0.04 -13.96
N PHE A 147 -4.31 0.91 -14.07
CA PHE A 147 -3.67 1.55 -12.94
C PHE A 147 -4.65 2.37 -12.08
N PHE A 148 -5.46 3.22 -12.70
CA PHE A 148 -6.42 4.02 -11.97
C PHE A 148 -7.51 3.17 -11.30
N MET A 149 -7.93 2.09 -11.96
CA MET A 149 -8.89 1.15 -11.39
C MET A 149 -8.28 0.37 -10.22
N PHE A 150 -7.03 -0.05 -10.35
CA PHE A 150 -6.28 -0.73 -9.29
C PHE A 150 -6.22 0.16 -8.05
N THR A 151 -5.68 1.37 -8.17
CA THR A 151 -5.56 2.31 -7.04
C THR A 151 -6.91 2.80 -6.49
N ALA A 152 -7.99 2.79 -7.30
CA ALA A 152 -9.32 3.14 -6.82
C ALA A 152 -10.04 2.01 -6.07
N PHE A 153 -9.83 0.76 -6.42
CA PHE A 153 -10.59 -0.38 -5.90
C PHE A 153 -9.74 -1.34 -5.09
N THR A 154 -8.57 -1.74 -5.57
CA THR A 154 -7.70 -2.69 -4.85
C THR A 154 -7.10 -2.03 -3.62
N ASP A 155 -6.59 -0.80 -3.74
CA ASP A 155 -6.04 -0.06 -2.59
C ASP A 155 -7.14 0.32 -1.58
N ARG A 156 -8.39 0.46 -2.03
CA ARG A 156 -9.52 0.62 -1.11
C ARG A 156 -9.77 -0.63 -0.27
N ASP A 157 -9.67 -1.83 -0.86
CA ASP A 157 -9.73 -3.08 -0.12
C ASP A 157 -8.52 -3.20 0.83
N GLY A 158 -7.32 -2.92 0.33
CA GLY A 158 -6.08 -2.85 1.12
C GLY A 158 -6.21 -1.91 2.32
N LYS A 159 -6.80 -0.72 2.13
CA LYS A 159 -7.07 0.21 3.22
C LYS A 159 -7.95 -0.41 4.32
N MET A 160 -9.02 -1.12 3.96
CA MET A 160 -9.89 -1.80 4.94
C MET A 160 -9.12 -2.87 5.72
N GLN A 161 -8.24 -3.62 5.06
CA GLN A 161 -7.36 -4.59 5.71
C GLN A 161 -6.37 -3.92 6.65
N LEU A 162 -5.73 -2.82 6.23
CA LEU A 162 -4.83 -2.04 7.08
C LEU A 162 -5.53 -1.42 8.29
N GLU A 163 -6.78 -0.95 8.13
CA GLU A 163 -7.60 -0.45 9.25
C GLU A 163 -7.84 -1.55 10.29
N ALA A 164 -8.10 -2.79 9.86
CA ALA A 164 -8.24 -3.94 10.74
C ALA A 164 -6.91 -4.29 11.43
N LEU A 165 -5.81 -4.38 10.69
CA LEU A 165 -4.48 -4.66 11.22
C LEU A 165 -3.98 -3.55 12.17
N ALA A 166 -4.37 -2.31 11.94
CA ALA A 166 -4.07 -1.17 12.82
C ALA A 166 -4.70 -1.30 14.22
N GLN A 167 -5.69 -2.19 14.39
CA GLN A 167 -6.27 -2.51 15.69
C GLN A 167 -5.49 -3.61 16.44
N SER A 168 -4.51 -4.24 15.84
CA SER A 168 -3.73 -5.33 16.42
C SER A 168 -3.24 -5.01 17.85
N GLY A 169 -3.31 -5.98 18.74
CA GLY A 169 -2.68 -5.93 20.06
C GLY A 169 -1.16 -5.88 19.99
N PHE A 170 -0.55 -6.36 18.90
CA PHE A 170 0.89 -6.23 18.64
C PHE A 170 1.18 -4.81 18.12
N ASP A 171 1.67 -3.94 19.02
CA ASP A 171 1.82 -2.50 18.77
C ASP A 171 2.72 -2.14 17.58
N PRO A 172 3.86 -2.83 17.34
CA PRO A 172 4.67 -2.58 16.15
C PRO A 172 3.88 -2.74 14.84
N LEU A 173 3.07 -3.80 14.68
CA LEU A 173 2.21 -4.00 13.51
C LEU A 173 1.16 -2.90 13.41
N SER A 174 0.46 -2.62 14.50
CA SER A 174 -0.53 -1.55 14.56
C SER A 174 0.04 -0.20 14.12
N ARG A 175 1.22 0.15 14.59
CA ARG A 175 1.88 1.42 14.24
C ARG A 175 2.33 1.47 12.78
N THR A 176 2.81 0.35 12.26
CA THR A 176 3.16 0.21 10.85
C THR A 176 1.93 0.46 9.97
N CYS A 177 0.83 -0.25 10.21
CA CYS A 177 -0.40 -0.10 9.44
C CYS A 177 -1.01 1.31 9.59
N ARG A 178 -0.96 1.92 10.77
CA ARG A 178 -1.41 3.31 10.95
C ARG A 178 -0.58 4.31 10.15
N PHE A 179 0.70 4.05 9.94
CA PHE A 179 1.51 4.89 9.07
C PHE A 179 1.11 4.67 7.60
N MET A 180 1.01 3.43 7.13
CA MET A 180 0.61 3.07 5.77
C MET A 180 -0.73 3.73 5.40
N LEU A 181 -1.71 3.70 6.29
CA LEU A 181 -3.01 4.34 6.08
C LEU A 181 -2.93 5.85 5.75
N THR A 182 -1.87 6.54 6.17
CA THR A 182 -1.68 7.95 5.80
C THR A 182 -1.29 8.13 4.33
N GLU A 183 -0.73 7.10 3.71
CA GLU A 183 -0.30 7.08 2.32
C GLU A 183 -1.40 6.53 1.40
N GLU A 184 -2.18 5.55 1.86
CA GLU A 184 -3.33 5.00 1.12
C GLU A 184 -4.36 6.05 0.71
N ALA A 185 -4.51 7.11 1.47
CA ALA A 185 -5.39 8.22 1.10
C ALA A 185 -4.95 8.90 -0.20
N HIS A 186 -3.65 8.95 -0.48
CA HIS A 186 -3.11 9.48 -1.73
C HIS A 186 -3.34 8.49 -2.89
N HIS A 187 -3.16 7.20 -2.68
CA HIS A 187 -3.40 6.17 -3.69
C HIS A 187 -4.85 6.23 -4.18
N MET A 188 -5.81 6.20 -3.28
CA MET A 188 -7.23 6.31 -3.64
C MET A 188 -7.56 7.63 -4.37
N PHE A 189 -6.96 8.74 -3.94
CA PHE A 189 -7.14 10.04 -4.61
C PHE A 189 -6.64 9.98 -6.07
N VAL A 190 -5.48 9.37 -6.32
CA VAL A 190 -4.93 9.18 -7.67
C VAL A 190 -5.87 8.33 -8.52
N GLY A 191 -6.32 7.20 -7.99
CA GLY A 191 -7.23 6.28 -8.68
C GLY A 191 -8.57 6.92 -9.03
N GLU A 192 -9.27 7.47 -8.05
CA GLU A 192 -10.58 8.10 -8.25
C GLU A 192 -10.54 9.26 -9.25
N ASN A 193 -9.55 10.13 -9.15
CA ASN A 193 -9.40 11.22 -10.10
C ASN A 193 -9.00 10.74 -11.48
N GLY A 194 -8.18 9.69 -11.57
CA GLY A 194 -7.82 9.06 -12.84
C GLY A 194 -9.04 8.49 -13.56
N VAL A 195 -9.82 7.65 -12.90
CA VAL A 195 -11.06 7.06 -13.44
C VAL A 195 -12.04 8.17 -13.86
N ARG A 196 -12.25 9.17 -13.03
CA ARG A 196 -13.15 10.31 -13.34
C ARG A 196 -12.70 11.05 -14.60
N ARG A 197 -11.40 11.31 -14.77
CA ARG A 197 -10.84 11.97 -15.96
C ARG A 197 -11.03 11.12 -17.22
N VAL A 198 -10.81 9.81 -17.14
CA VAL A 198 -11.02 8.90 -18.26
C VAL A 198 -12.50 8.91 -18.69
N ILE A 199 -13.44 8.73 -17.76
CA ILE A 199 -14.87 8.76 -18.03
C ILE A 199 -15.26 10.10 -18.69
N LYS A 200 -14.87 11.22 -18.10
CA LYS A 200 -15.17 12.55 -18.64
C LYS A 200 -14.65 12.69 -20.07
N LYS A 201 -13.41 12.29 -20.32
CA LYS A 201 -12.78 12.39 -21.65
C LYS A 201 -13.49 11.50 -22.67
N THR A 202 -13.88 10.30 -22.27
CA THR A 202 -14.63 9.37 -23.11
C THR A 202 -15.97 9.95 -23.49
N CYS A 203 -16.75 10.49 -22.54
CA CYS A 203 -18.03 11.15 -22.82
C CYS A 203 -17.87 12.36 -23.77
N GLU A 204 -16.83 13.18 -23.57
CA GLU A 204 -16.54 14.30 -24.48
C GLU A 204 -16.26 13.83 -25.91
N MET A 205 -15.52 12.73 -26.06
CA MET A 205 -15.22 12.16 -27.38
C MET A 205 -16.46 11.55 -28.02
N MET A 206 -17.26 10.82 -27.27
CA MET A 206 -18.55 10.25 -27.74
C MET A 206 -19.48 11.36 -28.23
N ASN A 207 -19.68 12.41 -27.43
CA ASN A 207 -20.51 13.55 -27.83
C ASN A 207 -20.01 14.22 -29.12
N LYS A 208 -18.69 14.39 -29.30
CA LYS A 208 -18.12 14.92 -30.53
C LYS A 208 -18.32 14.00 -31.75
N ALA A 209 -18.37 12.70 -31.50
CA ALA A 209 -18.60 11.70 -32.56
C ALA A 209 -20.11 11.44 -32.82
N GLY A 210 -21.02 12.12 -32.09
CA GLY A 210 -22.46 11.89 -32.20
C GLY A 210 -22.93 10.53 -31.67
N ILE A 211 -22.16 9.94 -30.76
CA ILE A 211 -22.49 8.66 -30.10
C ILE A 211 -23.18 9.00 -28.77
N SER A 212 -24.39 8.50 -28.57
CA SER A 212 -25.19 8.65 -27.34
C SER A 212 -25.12 7.40 -26.46
#